data_7b1f45cc622aa2346db50e42159a4d48
#
_entry.id   7b1f45cc622aa2346db50e42159a4d48
#
_cell.length_a   1.000
_cell.length_b   1.000
_cell.length_c   1.000
_cell.angle_alpha   90.00
_cell.angle_beta   90.00
_cell.angle_gamma   90.00
#
_symmetry.space_group_name_H-M   'P 1'
#
loop_
_entity.id
_entity.type
_entity.pdbx_description
1 polymer ?
#
loop_
_entity_poly.entity_id
_entity_poly.type
_entity_poly.pdbx_seq_one_letter_code
_entity_poly.pdbx_strand_id
1 'polypeptide(L)'
;MAGVTALQGLRHHGEIRAGQQVLINGASGGIGTFAVQIAKSYGSEVTGVTSTRNIDLVGSLGADHVADYTTTDFFGSGRRYDLILDTIGNLSVRDLRRALVEGGQVAVVGFTSVAKLIGVSLRGGRDIAIVSAHVATTDLEYLANLIEAGKVRPHIDRRYPFADIPAAISYLEQGHARGKVVVGAP
;
A
#
# COMPACT_ATOMS: atom_id res chain seq x y z
N MET A 1 6.22 -1.74 -11.73
CA MET A 1 6.25 -0.58 -10.79
C MET A 1 5.48 -0.85 -9.50
N ALA A 2 4.15 -1.04 -9.49
CA ALA A 2 3.38 -1.08 -8.22
C ALA A 2 3.89 -2.11 -7.20
N GLY A 3 4.22 -3.33 -7.63
CA GLY A 3 4.83 -4.36 -6.76
C GLY A 3 6.22 -3.95 -6.26
N VAL A 4 7.05 -3.34 -7.11
CA VAL A 4 8.38 -2.82 -6.71
C VAL A 4 8.23 -1.71 -5.68
N THR A 5 7.30 -0.77 -5.91
CA THR A 5 7.02 0.32 -4.94
C THR A 5 6.57 -0.23 -3.58
N ALA A 6 5.66 -1.21 -3.59
CA ALA A 6 5.21 -1.87 -2.35
C ALA A 6 6.37 -2.58 -1.65
N LEU A 7 7.19 -3.33 -2.39
CA LEU A 7 8.34 -4.06 -1.86
C LEU A 7 9.37 -3.11 -1.25
N GLN A 8 9.75 -2.05 -1.98
CA GLN A 8 10.74 -1.09 -1.50
C GLN A 8 10.23 -0.29 -0.30
N GLY A 9 8.95 0.11 -0.29
CA GLY A 9 8.34 0.78 0.85
C GLY A 9 8.37 -0.08 2.12
N LEU A 10 8.07 -1.36 2.01
CA LEU A 10 8.08 -2.28 3.14
C LEU A 10 9.49 -2.70 3.55
N ARG A 11 10.37 -3.01 2.59
CA ARG A 11 11.67 -3.64 2.84
C ARG A 11 12.79 -2.63 3.06
N HIS A 12 12.93 -1.60 2.19
CA HIS A 12 14.05 -0.68 2.24
C HIS A 12 13.81 0.50 3.18
N HIS A 13 12.58 0.96 3.28
CA HIS A 13 12.21 2.09 4.12
C HIS A 13 11.54 1.66 5.43
N GLY A 14 10.82 0.54 5.41
CA GLY A 14 10.08 0.03 6.55
C GLY A 14 10.81 -1.05 7.33
N GLU A 15 11.89 -1.62 6.79
CA GLU A 15 12.64 -2.73 7.39
C GLU A 15 11.74 -3.86 7.91
N ILE A 16 10.76 -4.26 7.10
CA ILE A 16 9.73 -5.23 7.52
C ILE A 16 10.32 -6.54 8.04
N ARG A 17 9.76 -7.05 9.13
CA ARG A 17 10.17 -8.28 9.82
C ARG A 17 8.96 -9.10 10.24
N ALA A 18 9.15 -10.39 10.43
CA ALA A 18 8.12 -11.29 10.96
C ALA A 18 7.62 -10.83 12.34
N GLY A 19 6.32 -10.97 12.57
CA GLY A 19 5.67 -10.61 13.84
C GLY A 19 5.36 -9.13 14.02
N GLN A 20 5.80 -8.25 13.11
CA GLN A 20 5.48 -6.82 13.18
C GLN A 20 4.00 -6.55 12.90
N GLN A 21 3.48 -5.51 13.56
CA GLN A 21 2.18 -4.92 13.27
C GLN A 21 2.33 -3.91 12.11
N VAL A 22 1.73 -4.20 10.95
CA VAL A 22 1.88 -3.39 9.74
C VAL A 22 0.54 -2.77 9.35
N LEU A 23 0.50 -1.44 9.19
CA LEU A 23 -0.65 -0.73 8.63
C LEU A 23 -0.39 -0.42 7.16
N ILE A 24 -1.37 -0.72 6.29
CA ILE A 24 -1.34 -0.35 4.88
C ILE A 24 -2.51 0.57 4.57
N ASN A 25 -2.24 1.86 4.43
CA ASN A 25 -3.26 2.84 4.02
C ASN A 25 -3.43 2.80 2.50
N GLY A 26 -4.68 2.61 2.03
CA GLY A 26 -5.01 2.40 0.63
C GLY A 26 -4.83 0.95 0.18
N ALA A 27 -5.13 -0.02 1.07
CA ALA A 27 -4.89 -1.45 0.89
C ALA A 27 -5.54 -2.07 -0.36
N SER A 28 -6.65 -1.51 -0.85
CA SER A 28 -7.36 -1.98 -2.05
C SER A 28 -6.84 -1.39 -3.37
N GLY A 29 -5.91 -0.44 -3.32
CA GLY A 29 -5.35 0.23 -4.50
C GLY A 29 -4.29 -0.58 -5.23
N GLY A 30 -3.80 -0.03 -6.36
CA GLY A 30 -2.84 -0.71 -7.22
C GLY A 30 -1.47 -1.02 -6.60
N ILE A 31 -1.06 -0.32 -5.52
CA ILE A 31 0.13 -0.61 -4.70
C ILE A 31 -0.29 -1.42 -3.48
N GLY A 32 -1.40 -1.03 -2.83
CA GLY A 32 -1.87 -1.64 -1.60
C GLY A 32 -2.16 -3.14 -1.72
N THR A 33 -2.74 -3.59 -2.84
CA THR A 33 -3.01 -5.02 -3.08
C THR A 33 -1.75 -5.89 -3.13
N PHE A 34 -0.63 -5.35 -3.61
CA PHE A 34 0.68 -5.99 -3.50
C PHE A 34 1.23 -5.90 -2.07
N ALA A 35 1.11 -4.73 -1.44
CA ALA A 35 1.69 -4.49 -0.12
C ALA A 35 1.11 -5.42 0.94
N VAL A 36 -0.21 -5.64 0.96
CA VAL A 36 -0.86 -6.59 1.88
C VAL A 36 -0.22 -7.97 1.75
N GLN A 37 -0.16 -8.51 0.54
CA GLN A 37 0.35 -9.85 0.29
C GLN A 37 1.86 -9.97 0.57
N ILE A 38 2.64 -8.95 0.20
CA ILE A 38 4.08 -8.90 0.51
C ILE A 38 4.28 -8.89 2.02
N ALA A 39 3.60 -8.02 2.77
CA ALA A 39 3.71 -7.96 4.23
C ALA A 39 3.34 -9.31 4.88
N LYS A 40 2.27 -9.96 4.39
CA LYS A 40 1.90 -11.31 4.84
C LYS A 40 2.97 -12.35 4.53
N SER A 41 3.66 -12.23 3.39
CA SER A 41 4.74 -13.15 3.04
C SER A 41 5.95 -13.07 3.98
N TYR A 42 6.12 -11.95 4.67
CA TYR A 42 7.12 -11.75 5.73
C TYR A 42 6.66 -12.28 7.11
N GLY A 43 5.40 -12.71 7.25
CA GLY A 43 4.85 -13.16 8.53
C GLY A 43 4.43 -12.03 9.47
N SER A 44 4.12 -10.87 8.92
CA SER A 44 3.60 -9.71 9.69
C SER A 44 2.11 -9.85 9.95
N GLU A 45 1.61 -9.19 11.00
CA GLU A 45 0.19 -8.97 11.23
C GLU A 45 -0.24 -7.68 10.51
N VAL A 46 -1.14 -7.81 9.53
CA VAL A 46 -1.47 -6.74 8.59
C VAL A 46 -2.85 -6.15 8.87
N THR A 47 -2.89 -4.83 9.08
CA THR A 47 -4.13 -4.04 9.06
C THR A 47 -4.22 -3.27 7.73
N GLY A 48 -5.22 -3.58 6.91
CA GLY A 48 -5.49 -2.86 5.67
C GLY A 48 -6.55 -1.80 5.85
N VAL A 49 -6.26 -0.55 5.47
CA VAL A 49 -7.24 0.56 5.49
C VAL A 49 -7.86 0.71 4.10
N THR A 50 -9.19 0.67 4.04
CA THR A 50 -9.93 0.76 2.78
C THR A 50 -11.34 1.32 3.01
N SER A 51 -12.15 1.46 1.95
CA SER A 51 -13.58 1.80 2.08
C SER A 51 -14.43 0.55 2.22
N THR A 52 -15.66 0.70 2.73
CA THR A 52 -16.65 -0.37 2.96
C THR A 52 -16.72 -1.37 1.79
N ARG A 53 -16.82 -0.90 0.57
CA ARG A 53 -16.97 -1.73 -0.64
C ARG A 53 -15.77 -2.66 -0.95
N ASN A 54 -14.63 -2.45 -0.29
CA ASN A 54 -13.39 -3.17 -0.56
C ASN A 54 -12.92 -4.02 0.64
N ILE A 55 -13.71 -4.12 1.70
CA ILE A 55 -13.38 -4.88 2.91
C ILE A 55 -13.08 -6.34 2.54
N ASP A 56 -13.99 -6.98 1.81
CA ASP A 56 -13.86 -8.39 1.41
C ASP A 56 -12.63 -8.61 0.54
N LEU A 57 -12.35 -7.68 -0.39
CA LEU A 57 -11.14 -7.75 -1.21
C LEU A 57 -9.89 -7.75 -0.32
N VAL A 58 -9.76 -6.76 0.58
CA VAL A 58 -8.56 -6.61 1.41
C VAL A 58 -8.39 -7.80 2.36
N GLY A 59 -9.48 -8.33 2.92
CA GLY A 59 -9.48 -9.58 3.69
C GLY A 59 -9.01 -10.77 2.85
N SER A 60 -9.50 -10.91 1.61
CA SER A 60 -9.11 -12.01 0.70
C SER A 60 -7.65 -11.96 0.26
N LEU A 61 -7.00 -10.79 0.32
CA LEU A 61 -5.56 -10.62 0.08
C LEU A 61 -4.69 -11.06 1.27
N GLY A 62 -5.31 -11.42 2.40
CA GLY A 62 -4.66 -11.94 3.58
C GLY A 62 -4.47 -10.93 4.71
N ALA A 63 -5.10 -9.75 4.66
CA ALA A 63 -5.09 -8.83 5.80
C ALA A 63 -5.77 -9.47 7.02
N ASP A 64 -5.11 -9.42 8.19
CA ASP A 64 -5.65 -9.97 9.45
C ASP A 64 -6.76 -9.07 9.99
N HIS A 65 -6.64 -7.77 9.75
CA HIS A 65 -7.62 -6.76 10.12
C HIS A 65 -7.91 -5.82 8.95
N VAL A 66 -9.16 -5.40 8.84
CA VAL A 66 -9.55 -4.41 7.83
C VAL A 66 -10.24 -3.25 8.54
N ALA A 67 -9.70 -2.06 8.34
CA ALA A 67 -10.26 -0.82 8.87
C ALA A 67 -10.98 -0.06 7.75
N ASP A 68 -12.26 0.21 7.95
CA ASP A 68 -13.08 1.01 7.05
C ASP A 68 -12.98 2.49 7.43
N TYR A 69 -12.26 3.27 6.62
CA TYR A 69 -12.07 4.70 6.88
C TYR A 69 -13.36 5.54 6.70
N THR A 70 -14.41 4.94 6.11
CA THR A 70 -15.69 5.63 5.89
C THR A 70 -16.59 5.60 7.13
N THR A 71 -16.36 4.64 8.04
CA THR A 71 -17.19 4.39 9.21
C THR A 71 -16.42 4.47 10.53
N THR A 72 -15.09 4.36 10.49
CA THR A 72 -14.28 4.22 11.70
C THR A 72 -13.07 5.16 11.67
N ASP A 73 -12.86 5.89 12.76
CA ASP A 73 -11.57 6.53 13.03
C ASP A 73 -10.57 5.44 13.45
N PHE A 74 -9.84 4.88 12.48
CA PHE A 74 -8.88 3.82 12.75
C PHE A 74 -7.68 4.30 13.59
N PHE A 75 -7.37 5.59 13.62
CA PHE A 75 -6.38 6.17 14.55
C PHE A 75 -6.93 6.29 15.98
N GLY A 76 -8.24 6.41 16.15
CA GLY A 76 -8.91 6.43 17.45
C GLY A 76 -8.97 5.05 18.13
N SER A 77 -8.67 3.97 17.41
CA SER A 77 -8.71 2.59 17.94
C SER A 77 -7.63 2.30 19.01
N GLY A 78 -6.64 3.18 19.17
CA GLY A 78 -5.51 2.99 20.08
C GLY A 78 -4.48 1.94 19.61
N ARG A 79 -4.70 1.26 18.49
CA ARG A 79 -3.70 0.36 17.90
C ARG A 79 -2.46 1.14 17.47
N ARG A 80 -1.31 0.50 17.64
CA ARG A 80 -0.02 1.05 17.20
C ARG A 80 0.68 0.06 16.31
N TYR A 81 1.49 0.59 15.40
CA TYR A 81 2.13 -0.18 14.33
C TYR A 81 3.63 0.02 14.34
N ASP A 82 4.35 -1.05 14.05
CA ASP A 82 5.80 -1.01 13.83
C ASP A 82 6.13 -0.36 12.49
N LEU A 83 5.26 -0.59 11.50
CA LEU A 83 5.42 -0.07 10.15
C LEU A 83 4.09 0.42 9.58
N ILE A 84 4.11 1.61 8.99
CA ILE A 84 3.00 2.16 8.23
C ILE A 84 3.45 2.36 6.78
N LEU A 85 2.76 1.74 5.82
CA LEU A 85 2.88 2.06 4.41
C LEU A 85 1.69 2.92 3.97
N ASP A 86 1.93 4.21 3.76
CA ASP A 86 0.90 5.14 3.30
C ASP A 86 0.97 5.31 1.78
N THR A 87 0.06 4.66 1.06
CA THR A 87 -0.01 4.73 -0.41
C THR A 87 -0.91 5.85 -0.93
N ILE A 88 -1.57 6.58 -0.03
CA ILE A 88 -2.49 7.68 -0.36
C ILE A 88 -1.87 9.05 -0.06
N GLY A 89 -1.13 9.18 1.05
CA GLY A 89 -0.52 10.44 1.48
C GLY A 89 -1.53 11.49 1.94
N ASN A 90 -2.64 11.04 2.51
CA ASN A 90 -3.68 11.90 3.06
C ASN A 90 -3.55 12.12 4.58
N LEU A 91 -2.66 11.38 5.23
CA LEU A 91 -2.47 11.43 6.67
C LEU A 91 -1.55 12.59 7.09
N SER A 92 -1.77 13.14 8.28
CA SER A 92 -0.86 14.12 8.83
C SER A 92 0.33 13.45 9.54
N VAL A 93 1.47 14.14 9.59
CA VAL A 93 2.66 13.66 10.36
C VAL A 93 2.29 13.36 11.81
N ARG A 94 1.39 14.14 12.41
CA ARG A 94 0.91 13.94 13.77
C ARG A 94 0.14 12.61 13.91
N ASP A 95 -0.77 12.32 12.97
CA ASP A 95 -1.59 11.12 13.02
C ASP A 95 -0.74 9.87 12.77
N LEU A 96 0.20 9.97 11.81
CA LEU A 96 1.16 8.91 11.55
C LEU A 96 1.96 8.55 12.82
N ARG A 97 2.53 9.56 13.50
CA ARG A 97 3.28 9.34 14.75
C ARG A 97 2.44 8.81 15.91
N ARG A 98 1.17 9.23 16.01
CA ARG A 98 0.26 8.69 17.02
C ARG A 98 -0.02 7.21 16.83
N ALA A 99 0.03 6.73 15.61
CA ALA A 99 -0.19 5.32 15.27
C ALA A 99 1.07 4.47 15.31
N LEU A 100 2.27 5.06 15.47
CA LEU A 100 3.52 4.29 15.60
C LEU A 100 3.80 3.84 17.03
N VAL A 101 4.42 2.68 17.17
CA VAL A 101 5.17 2.30 18.36
C VAL A 101 6.45 3.14 18.43
N GLU A 102 7.14 3.13 19.58
CA GLU A 102 8.48 3.72 19.71
C GLU A 102 9.46 2.99 18.77
N GLY A 103 10.20 3.74 17.95
CA GLY A 103 11.10 3.20 16.93
C GLY A 103 10.42 2.69 15.66
N GLY A 104 9.09 2.81 15.54
CA GLY A 104 8.35 2.45 14.34
C GLY A 104 8.67 3.35 13.14
N GLN A 105 8.39 2.87 11.93
CA GLN A 105 8.73 3.53 10.67
C GLN A 105 7.49 3.80 9.82
N VAL A 106 7.53 4.87 9.03
CA VAL A 106 6.52 5.18 8.02
C VAL A 106 7.19 5.29 6.64
N ALA A 107 6.64 4.60 5.68
CA ALA A 107 6.97 4.74 4.26
C ALA A 107 5.80 5.40 3.52
N VAL A 108 5.97 6.62 3.03
CA VAL A 108 4.96 7.36 2.27
C VAL A 108 5.26 7.26 0.78
N VAL A 109 4.31 6.74 0.02
CA VAL A 109 4.45 6.49 -1.43
C VAL A 109 3.73 7.54 -2.27
N GLY A 110 2.58 8.03 -1.81
CA GLY A 110 1.74 8.98 -2.52
C GLY A 110 1.50 10.25 -1.72
N PHE A 111 1.07 11.30 -2.41
CA PHE A 111 0.66 12.56 -1.77
C PHE A 111 -0.60 13.08 -2.44
N THR A 112 -1.58 13.47 -1.64
CA THR A 112 -2.82 14.09 -2.13
C THR A 112 -2.66 15.57 -2.44
N SER A 113 -1.58 16.21 -1.96
CA SER A 113 -1.25 17.63 -2.24
C SER A 113 0.22 17.94 -2.01
N VAL A 114 0.70 19.01 -2.66
CA VAL A 114 2.06 19.55 -2.45
C VAL A 114 2.28 19.96 -1.00
N ALA A 115 1.26 20.48 -0.31
CA ALA A 115 1.36 20.86 1.10
C ALA A 115 1.65 19.65 2.00
N LYS A 116 1.07 18.49 1.69
CA LYS A 116 1.35 17.22 2.41
C LYS A 116 2.78 16.76 2.18
N LEU A 117 3.26 16.81 0.93
CA LEU A 117 4.65 16.51 0.59
C LEU A 117 5.62 17.41 1.39
N ILE A 118 5.41 18.73 1.37
CA ILE A 118 6.24 19.67 2.13
C ILE A 118 6.15 19.37 3.64
N GLY A 119 4.96 19.10 4.15
CA GLY A 119 4.74 18.78 5.56
C GLY A 119 5.55 17.55 6.00
N VAL A 120 5.54 16.49 5.19
CA VAL A 120 6.32 15.26 5.45
C VAL A 120 7.83 15.57 5.32
N SER A 121 8.25 16.26 4.26
CA SER A 121 9.67 16.59 4.04
C SER A 121 10.29 17.42 5.17
N LEU A 122 9.54 18.38 5.74
CA LEU A 122 10.04 19.27 6.79
C LEU A 122 9.91 18.68 8.21
N ARG A 123 8.89 17.85 8.46
CA ARG A 123 8.53 17.39 9.81
C ARG A 123 8.62 15.89 9.99
N GLY A 124 8.87 15.12 8.92
CA GLY A 124 8.91 13.65 8.96
C GLY A 124 10.02 13.10 9.86
N GLY A 125 11.16 13.78 9.95
CA GLY A 125 12.29 13.32 10.77
C GLY A 125 12.91 12.04 10.19
N ARG A 126 13.38 11.13 11.08
CA ARG A 126 14.00 9.85 10.68
C ARG A 126 12.98 8.70 10.60
N ASP A 127 11.83 8.91 11.20
CA ASP A 127 10.75 7.93 11.34
C ASP A 127 9.80 7.89 10.13
N ILE A 128 9.82 8.93 9.26
CA ILE A 128 8.94 9.02 8.09
C ILE A 128 9.78 9.23 6.82
N ALA A 129 9.83 8.21 5.98
CA ALA A 129 10.54 8.25 4.71
C ALA A 129 9.59 8.43 3.52
N ILE A 130 10.02 9.21 2.52
CA ILE A 130 9.33 9.30 1.23
C ILE A 130 9.93 8.24 0.31
N VAL A 131 9.09 7.35 -0.19
CA VAL A 131 9.52 6.27 -1.10
C VAL A 131 9.66 6.82 -2.51
N SER A 132 10.89 6.84 -3.02
CA SER A 132 11.19 7.07 -4.43
C SER A 132 11.54 5.74 -5.07
N ALA A 133 10.53 5.04 -5.61
CA ALA A 133 10.73 3.70 -6.16
C ALA A 133 11.50 3.74 -7.50
N HIS A 134 12.47 2.87 -7.62
CA HIS A 134 13.24 2.63 -8.85
C HIS A 134 13.21 1.14 -9.21
N VAL A 135 13.27 0.84 -10.50
CA VAL A 135 13.27 -0.56 -10.96
C VAL A 135 14.67 -1.13 -10.82
N ALA A 136 14.81 -2.18 -10.00
CA ALA A 136 16.02 -2.97 -9.86
C ALA A 136 15.72 -4.43 -10.23
N THR A 137 16.66 -5.08 -10.92
CA THR A 137 16.52 -6.49 -11.33
C THR A 137 16.29 -7.40 -10.13
N THR A 138 17.02 -7.19 -9.05
CA THR A 138 16.90 -7.96 -7.81
C THR A 138 15.51 -7.90 -7.17
N ASP A 139 14.83 -6.73 -7.24
CA ASP A 139 13.47 -6.58 -6.73
C ASP A 139 12.45 -7.28 -7.66
N LEU A 140 12.68 -7.26 -8.97
CA LEU A 140 11.83 -7.96 -9.93
C LEU A 140 11.95 -9.47 -9.77
N GLU A 141 13.17 -9.99 -9.61
CA GLU A 141 13.43 -11.41 -9.34
C GLU A 141 12.80 -11.86 -8.02
N TYR A 142 12.92 -11.04 -6.97
CA TYR A 142 12.29 -11.34 -5.68
C TYR A 142 10.76 -11.40 -5.80
N LEU A 143 10.15 -10.44 -6.51
CA LEU A 143 8.71 -10.44 -6.77
C LEU A 143 8.27 -11.63 -7.63
N ALA A 144 9.05 -12.01 -8.64
CA ALA A 144 8.79 -13.20 -9.45
C ALA A 144 8.76 -14.46 -8.58
N ASN A 145 9.76 -14.64 -7.71
CA ASN A 145 9.81 -15.77 -6.78
C ASN A 145 8.59 -15.79 -5.81
N LEU A 146 8.13 -14.63 -5.33
CA LEU A 146 6.91 -14.56 -4.50
C LEU A 146 5.65 -14.96 -5.29
N ILE A 147 5.57 -14.57 -6.56
CA ILE A 147 4.45 -14.91 -7.45
C ILE A 147 4.47 -16.41 -7.79
N GLU A 148 5.61 -16.95 -8.13
CA GLU A 148 5.79 -18.39 -8.43
C GLU A 148 5.48 -19.26 -7.22
N ALA A 149 5.88 -18.80 -6.01
CA ALA A 149 5.54 -19.47 -4.76
C ALA A 149 4.06 -19.30 -4.34
N GLY A 150 3.24 -18.59 -5.12
CA GLY A 150 1.83 -18.33 -4.82
C GLY A 150 1.59 -17.39 -3.64
N LYS A 151 2.65 -16.75 -3.10
CA LYS A 151 2.57 -15.82 -1.96
C LYS A 151 2.04 -14.44 -2.36
N VAL A 152 2.22 -14.06 -3.61
CA VAL A 152 1.71 -12.80 -4.18
C VAL A 152 1.00 -13.10 -5.49
N ARG A 153 -0.22 -12.61 -5.63
CA ARG A 153 -1.01 -12.69 -6.87
C ARG A 153 -1.42 -11.28 -7.28
N PRO A 154 -1.06 -10.80 -8.49
CA PRO A 154 -1.54 -9.52 -8.98
C PRO A 154 -3.07 -9.50 -9.05
N HIS A 155 -3.71 -8.60 -8.32
CA HIS A 155 -5.16 -8.43 -8.39
C HIS A 155 -5.54 -7.55 -9.57
N ILE A 156 -6.26 -8.14 -10.53
CA ILE A 156 -6.75 -7.45 -11.74
C ILE A 156 -8.21 -7.07 -11.52
N ASP A 157 -8.46 -5.77 -11.43
CA ASP A 157 -9.82 -5.21 -11.27
C ASP A 157 -10.60 -5.30 -12.59
N ARG A 158 -9.99 -4.82 -13.69
CA ARG A 158 -10.61 -4.84 -15.02
C ARG A 158 -9.63 -5.16 -16.11
N ARG A 159 -10.16 -5.75 -17.18
CA ARG A 159 -9.46 -5.98 -18.45
C ARG A 159 -10.18 -5.25 -19.56
N TYR A 160 -9.43 -4.57 -20.39
CA TYR A 160 -9.94 -3.86 -21.57
C TYR A 160 -9.23 -4.39 -22.82
N PRO A 161 -9.91 -4.50 -23.95
CA PRO A 161 -9.27 -4.70 -25.24
C PRO A 161 -8.45 -3.45 -25.61
N PHE A 162 -7.47 -3.61 -26.49
CA PHE A 162 -6.59 -2.50 -26.91
C PHE A 162 -7.36 -1.31 -27.49
N ALA A 163 -8.43 -1.58 -28.24
CA ALA A 163 -9.29 -0.54 -28.83
C ALA A 163 -9.97 0.35 -27.76
N ASP A 164 -10.11 -0.13 -26.52
CA ASP A 164 -10.83 0.56 -25.46
C ASP A 164 -9.88 1.27 -24.46
N ILE A 165 -8.64 1.58 -24.86
CA ILE A 165 -7.68 2.36 -24.05
C ILE A 165 -8.31 3.63 -23.46
N PRO A 166 -9.06 4.47 -24.23
CA PRO A 166 -9.68 5.67 -23.67
C PRO A 166 -10.63 5.37 -22.51
N ALA A 167 -11.42 4.29 -22.60
CA ALA A 167 -12.32 3.87 -21.54
C ALA A 167 -11.57 3.36 -20.31
N ALA A 168 -10.44 2.64 -20.52
CA ALA A 168 -9.58 2.19 -19.43
C ALA A 168 -8.94 3.37 -18.67
N ILE A 169 -8.49 4.40 -19.40
CA ILE A 169 -7.93 5.63 -18.81
C ILE A 169 -9.01 6.38 -18.04
N SER A 170 -10.18 6.62 -18.64
CA SER A 170 -11.31 7.30 -17.97
C SER A 170 -11.74 6.56 -16.69
N TYR A 171 -11.67 5.22 -16.68
CA TYR A 171 -11.92 4.45 -15.47
C TYR A 171 -10.85 4.71 -14.38
N LEU A 172 -9.57 4.76 -14.74
CA LEU A 172 -8.48 5.04 -13.81
C LEU A 172 -8.56 6.47 -13.24
N GLU A 173 -8.98 7.45 -14.04
CA GLU A 173 -9.15 8.85 -13.62
C GLU A 173 -10.22 9.03 -12.53
N GLN A 174 -11.19 8.12 -12.43
CA GLN A 174 -12.16 8.10 -11.35
C GLN A 174 -11.52 7.80 -9.98
N GLY A 175 -10.25 7.34 -9.95
CA GLY A 175 -9.49 7.10 -8.71
C GLY A 175 -9.98 5.91 -7.88
N HIS A 176 -10.82 5.04 -8.46
CA HIS A 176 -11.53 4.00 -7.72
C HIS A 176 -11.14 2.57 -8.12
N ALA A 177 -10.09 2.39 -8.88
CA ALA A 177 -9.62 1.07 -9.30
C ALA A 177 -9.19 0.22 -8.10
N ARG A 178 -9.63 -1.03 -8.10
CA ARG A 178 -9.36 -2.03 -7.06
C ARG A 178 -8.23 -2.96 -7.50
N GLY A 179 -6.99 -2.51 -7.36
CA GLY A 179 -5.82 -3.22 -7.88
C GLY A 179 -5.38 -2.68 -9.24
N LYS A 180 -5.21 -3.56 -10.23
CA LYS A 180 -4.65 -3.21 -11.53
C LYS A 180 -5.68 -3.27 -12.66
N VAL A 181 -5.60 -2.33 -13.57
CA VAL A 181 -6.32 -2.36 -14.85
C VAL A 181 -5.34 -2.85 -15.92
N VAL A 182 -5.77 -3.80 -16.71
CA VAL A 182 -4.96 -4.40 -17.78
C VAL A 182 -5.61 -4.10 -19.13
N VAL A 183 -4.78 -3.68 -20.07
CA VAL A 183 -5.18 -3.56 -21.49
C VAL A 183 -4.47 -4.66 -22.25
N GLY A 184 -5.23 -5.53 -22.90
CA GLY A 184 -4.71 -6.61 -23.73
C GLY A 184 -4.28 -6.10 -25.08
N ALA A 185 -3.11 -6.55 -25.60
CA ALA A 185 -2.80 -6.43 -27.02
C ALA A 185 -3.75 -7.32 -27.85
N PRO A 186 -4.03 -6.97 -29.13
CA PRO A 186 -4.80 -7.82 -30.01
C PRO A 186 -4.13 -9.16 -30.25
#